data_5ca8ef96f2d63b95b6200640065393ec
#
_entry.id   5ca8ef96f2d63b95b6200640065393ec
#
_cell.length_a   1.000
_cell.length_b   1.000
_cell.length_c   1.000
_cell.angle_alpha   90.00
_cell.angle_beta   90.00
_cell.angle_gamma   90.00
#
_symmetry.space_group_name_H-M   'P 1'
#
loop_
_entity.id
_entity.type
_entity.pdbx_description
1 polymer ?
#
loop_
_entity_poly.entity_id
_entity_poly.type
_entity_poly.pdbx_seq_one_letter_code
_entity_poly.pdbx_strand_id
1 'polypeptide(L)'
;SSKDRIDVLWGAEWKPVDKTKTAINFSRKKVGDPYGKSVASMDEDFYNQKKKDLDRYGFTVSEANLSTLPETAPTGAKALAQWLTLEGRRSSLVEWIGQCGDDLRIHGRINNIGAWTGRCAHKDPNTANISSPFHGQPKSAVDEVKKQFDVHLRSCWTVPSDSWLVGTDADGIQLRVLADYLWRHFDADQYAQAIMKGK
;
A
#
# COMPACT_ATOMS: atom_id res chain seq x y z
N SER A 1 -9.86 14.03 15.52
CA SER A 1 -8.80 14.43 14.57
C SER A 1 -7.96 13.21 14.16
N SER A 2 -7.05 13.40 13.23
CA SER A 2 -6.08 12.35 12.82
C SER A 2 -5.15 11.97 13.99
N LYS A 3 -4.75 12.93 14.81
CA LYS A 3 -3.91 12.69 15.99
C LYS A 3 -4.66 11.89 17.06
N ASP A 4 -5.93 12.20 17.33
CA ASP A 4 -6.72 11.48 18.33
C ASP A 4 -6.87 9.99 17.99
N ARG A 5 -7.01 9.65 16.71
CA ARG A 5 -7.05 8.25 16.25
C ARG A 5 -5.74 7.52 16.55
N ILE A 6 -4.61 8.18 16.30
CA ILE A 6 -3.28 7.61 16.59
C ILE A 6 -3.08 7.47 18.10
N ASP A 7 -3.53 8.42 18.90
CA ASP A 7 -3.44 8.33 20.37
C ASP A 7 -4.23 7.15 20.92
N VAL A 8 -5.44 6.88 20.40
CA VAL A 8 -6.22 5.69 20.76
C VAL A 8 -5.47 4.40 20.41
N LEU A 9 -4.84 4.35 19.24
CA LEU A 9 -4.06 3.18 18.82
C LEU A 9 -2.81 2.98 19.70
N TRP A 10 -2.07 4.05 20.03
CA TRP A 10 -0.94 3.98 20.95
C TRP A 10 -1.35 3.52 22.36
N GLY A 11 -2.50 3.97 22.86
CA GLY A 11 -3.06 3.50 24.13
C GLY A 11 -3.42 2.01 24.14
N ALA A 12 -3.52 1.39 22.97
CA ALA A 12 -3.83 -0.03 22.78
C ALA A 12 -2.59 -0.88 22.38
N GLU A 13 -1.40 -0.43 22.71
CA GLU A 13 -0.12 -1.13 22.41
C GLU A 13 0.14 -1.35 20.90
N TRP A 14 -0.34 -0.44 20.07
CA TRP A 14 -0.10 -0.46 18.64
C TRP A 14 1.40 -0.37 18.32
N LYS A 15 1.90 -1.21 17.40
CA LYS A 15 3.31 -1.28 17.01
C LYS A 15 3.50 -1.02 15.51
N PRO A 16 3.24 0.22 15.02
CA PRO A 16 3.34 0.51 13.61
C PRO A 16 4.78 0.44 13.11
N VAL A 17 4.95 0.00 11.87
CA VAL A 17 6.25 -0.10 11.19
C VAL A 17 6.39 0.99 10.14
N ASP A 18 5.36 1.20 9.31
CA ASP A 18 5.43 2.09 8.17
C ASP A 18 5.23 3.55 8.56
N LYS A 19 6.25 4.36 8.28
CA LYS A 19 6.22 5.81 8.50
C LYS A 19 5.67 6.56 7.29
N THR A 20 5.09 7.72 7.54
CA THR A 20 4.67 8.65 6.50
C THR A 20 5.88 9.18 5.70
N LYS A 21 5.68 9.57 4.44
CA LYS A 21 6.72 10.20 3.63
C LYS A 21 7.36 11.41 4.33
N THR A 22 6.56 12.20 5.03
CA THR A 22 7.04 13.34 5.80
C THR A 22 7.99 12.92 6.91
N ALA A 23 7.64 11.89 7.69
CA ALA A 23 8.50 11.38 8.76
C ALA A 23 9.80 10.78 8.22
N ILE A 24 9.71 10.00 7.12
CA ILE A 24 10.89 9.43 6.45
C ILE A 24 11.81 10.54 5.92
N ASN A 25 11.27 11.52 5.24
CA ASN A 25 12.07 12.63 4.69
C ASN A 25 12.69 13.47 5.81
N PHE A 26 11.98 13.67 6.91
CA PHE A 26 12.51 14.39 8.05
C PHE A 26 13.64 13.63 8.76
N SER A 27 13.51 12.31 8.92
CA SER A 27 14.54 11.47 9.54
C SER A 27 15.84 11.39 8.74
N ARG A 28 15.78 11.63 7.42
CA ARG A 28 16.96 11.68 6.53
C ARG A 28 17.69 13.03 6.57
N LYS A 29 17.08 14.06 7.15
CA LYS A 29 17.68 15.39 7.27
C LYS A 29 18.55 15.41 8.53
N LYS A 30 19.84 15.67 8.34
CA LYS A 30 20.79 15.91 9.44
C LYS A 30 20.92 17.41 9.65
N VAL A 31 21.02 17.84 10.89
CA VAL A 31 21.38 19.22 11.21
C VAL A 31 22.75 19.48 10.60
N GLY A 32 22.87 20.53 9.78
CA GLY A 32 24.12 20.88 9.09
C GLY A 32 24.37 20.19 7.74
N ASP A 33 23.38 19.46 7.18
CA ASP A 33 23.47 18.91 5.83
C ASP A 33 23.38 20.05 4.78
N PRO A 34 24.46 20.34 4.02
CA PRO A 34 24.48 21.41 3.02
C PRO A 34 23.49 21.21 1.87
N TYR A 35 23.01 19.98 1.66
CA TYR A 35 22.00 19.63 0.65
C TYR A 35 20.57 19.64 1.19
N GLY A 36 20.37 19.71 2.48
CA GLY A 36 19.08 19.76 3.15
C GLY A 36 18.55 21.17 3.32
N LYS A 37 18.11 21.83 2.27
CA LYS A 37 17.65 23.26 2.23
C LYS A 37 16.64 23.70 3.30
N SER A 38 16.13 22.82 4.15
CA SER A 38 15.08 23.18 5.10
C SER A 38 15.41 22.93 6.58
N VAL A 39 16.54 22.30 6.92
CA VAL A 39 16.90 21.99 8.31
C VAL A 39 18.00 22.96 8.82
N ALA A 40 18.87 23.45 7.96
CA ALA A 40 19.91 24.42 8.34
C ALA A 40 19.35 25.79 8.80
N SER A 41 18.08 26.06 8.56
CA SER A 41 17.39 27.28 8.99
C SER A 41 16.36 27.07 10.09
N MET A 42 16.24 25.85 10.61
CA MET A 42 15.31 25.55 11.72
C MET A 42 16.02 25.82 13.05
N ASP A 43 15.33 26.55 13.93
CA ASP A 43 15.64 26.62 15.34
C ASP A 43 15.67 25.23 15.96
N GLU A 44 16.62 24.97 16.86
CA GLU A 44 16.86 23.66 17.46
C GLU A 44 15.63 23.18 18.26
N ASP A 45 14.97 24.08 18.94
CA ASP A 45 13.74 23.76 19.70
C ASP A 45 12.61 23.32 18.78
N PHE A 46 12.43 24.03 17.66
CA PHE A 46 11.43 23.65 16.65
C PHE A 46 11.76 22.30 16.00
N TYR A 47 13.05 22.02 15.71
CA TYR A 47 13.49 20.74 15.20
C TYR A 47 13.18 19.61 16.17
N ASN A 48 13.53 19.77 17.45
CA ASN A 48 13.32 18.78 18.50
C ASN A 48 11.82 18.53 18.74
N GLN A 49 11.00 19.58 18.75
CA GLN A 49 9.55 19.46 18.87
C GLN A 49 8.94 18.70 17.68
N LYS A 50 9.34 19.06 16.47
CA LYS A 50 8.88 18.39 15.26
C LYS A 50 9.30 16.93 15.19
N LYS A 51 10.50 16.62 15.66
CA LYS A 51 10.99 15.24 15.77
C LYS A 51 10.11 14.42 16.73
N LYS A 52 9.82 14.93 17.93
CA LYS A 52 8.90 14.29 18.89
C LYS A 52 7.53 14.05 18.29
N ASP A 53 6.97 15.04 17.60
CA ASP A 53 5.67 14.91 16.91
C ASP A 53 5.70 13.81 15.83
N LEU A 54 6.75 13.75 15.02
CA LEU A 54 6.87 12.74 13.97
C LEU A 54 7.21 11.35 14.51
N ASP A 55 7.92 11.25 15.62
CA ASP A 55 8.17 9.96 16.29
C ASP A 55 6.88 9.37 16.87
N ARG A 56 5.90 10.21 17.26
CA ARG A 56 4.59 9.76 17.74
C ARG A 56 3.55 9.65 16.63
N TYR A 57 3.42 10.67 15.78
CA TYR A 57 2.34 10.80 14.79
C TYR A 57 2.80 10.59 13.34
N GLY A 58 4.06 10.26 13.14
CA GLY A 58 4.64 10.09 11.81
C GLY A 58 4.40 8.73 11.17
N PHE A 59 3.45 7.95 11.65
CA PHE A 59 3.13 6.64 11.10
C PHE A 59 1.90 6.71 10.20
N THR A 60 1.88 5.84 9.18
CA THR A 60 0.71 5.69 8.32
C THR A 60 -0.37 4.89 9.06
N VAL A 61 -1.63 5.25 8.86
CA VAL A 61 -2.76 4.46 9.33
C VAL A 61 -3.20 3.53 8.19
N SER A 62 -2.24 2.72 7.72
CA SER A 62 -2.44 1.71 6.67
C SER A 62 -2.91 0.38 7.27
N GLU A 63 -3.49 -0.49 6.44
CA GLU A 63 -3.88 -1.84 6.86
C GLU A 63 -2.71 -2.62 7.46
N ALA A 64 -1.50 -2.50 6.87
CA ALA A 64 -0.30 -3.14 7.39
C ALA A 64 0.02 -2.70 8.82
N ASN A 65 -0.04 -1.39 9.09
CA ASN A 65 0.17 -0.89 10.43
C ASN A 65 -0.99 -1.21 11.39
N LEU A 66 -2.24 -1.14 10.93
CA LEU A 66 -3.40 -1.51 11.76
C LEU A 66 -3.42 -2.99 12.14
N SER A 67 -2.88 -3.86 11.28
CA SER A 67 -2.74 -5.30 11.56
C SER A 67 -1.73 -5.61 12.68
N THR A 68 -0.91 -4.65 13.10
CA THR A 68 0.00 -4.83 14.24
C THR A 68 -0.67 -4.58 15.60
N LEU A 69 -1.94 -4.23 15.61
CA LEU A 69 -2.72 -4.09 16.84
C LEU A 69 -2.87 -5.47 17.50
N PRO A 70 -2.52 -5.64 18.79
CA PRO A 70 -2.55 -6.93 19.45
C PRO A 70 -3.97 -7.46 19.62
N GLU A 71 -4.12 -8.78 19.70
CA GLU A 71 -5.42 -9.42 19.97
C GLU A 71 -6.03 -9.02 21.31
N THR A 72 -5.19 -8.66 22.28
CA THR A 72 -5.57 -8.16 23.60
C THR A 72 -6.05 -6.71 23.59
N ALA A 73 -5.95 -6.01 22.45
CA ALA A 73 -6.33 -4.61 22.36
C ALA A 73 -7.81 -4.38 22.76
N PRO A 74 -8.12 -3.26 23.39
CA PRO A 74 -9.48 -2.89 23.77
C PRO A 74 -10.43 -2.91 22.55
N THR A 75 -11.70 -3.29 22.77
CA THR A 75 -12.73 -3.37 21.72
C THR A 75 -12.86 -2.07 20.94
N GLY A 76 -12.72 -0.92 21.59
CA GLY A 76 -12.77 0.38 20.91
C GLY A 76 -11.64 0.61 19.91
N ALA A 77 -10.42 0.15 20.21
CA ALA A 77 -9.28 0.24 19.30
C ALA A 77 -9.43 -0.72 18.11
N LYS A 78 -9.93 -1.92 18.34
CA LYS A 78 -10.28 -2.89 17.28
C LYS A 78 -11.36 -2.34 16.37
N ALA A 79 -12.43 -1.80 16.93
CA ALA A 79 -13.52 -1.16 16.17
C ALA A 79 -13.01 0.02 15.34
N LEU A 80 -12.10 0.82 15.87
CA LEU A 80 -11.46 1.91 15.12
C LEU A 80 -10.64 1.36 13.94
N ALA A 81 -9.86 0.30 14.12
CA ALA A 81 -9.10 -0.33 13.04
C ALA A 81 -10.02 -0.92 11.95
N GLN A 82 -11.10 -1.59 12.34
CA GLN A 82 -12.12 -2.10 11.43
C GLN A 82 -12.78 -0.97 10.64
N TRP A 83 -13.20 0.09 11.33
CA TRP A 83 -13.83 1.25 10.70
C TRP A 83 -12.91 1.94 9.68
N LEU A 84 -11.62 2.14 10.03
CA LEU A 84 -10.64 2.74 9.11
C LEU A 84 -10.42 1.87 7.86
N THR A 85 -10.42 0.56 8.02
CA THR A 85 -10.32 -0.39 6.90
C THR A 85 -11.57 -0.32 6.01
N LEU A 86 -12.76 -0.32 6.60
CA LEU A 86 -14.04 -0.19 5.89
C LEU A 86 -14.16 1.14 5.16
N GLU A 87 -13.69 2.23 5.76
CA GLU A 87 -13.70 3.54 5.11
C GLU A 87 -12.82 3.57 3.84
N GLY A 88 -11.70 2.85 3.85
CA GLY A 88 -10.91 2.63 2.64
C GLY A 88 -11.70 1.89 1.55
N ARG A 89 -12.46 0.84 1.92
CA ARG A 89 -13.31 0.10 0.98
C ARG A 89 -14.46 0.96 0.45
N ARG A 90 -15.10 1.71 1.34
CA ARG A 90 -16.15 2.66 0.96
C ARG A 90 -15.64 3.69 -0.04
N SER A 91 -14.46 4.24 0.20
CA SER A 91 -13.86 5.24 -0.68
C SER A 91 -13.59 4.67 -2.08
N SER A 92 -13.10 3.43 -2.17
CA SER A 92 -12.90 2.75 -3.46
C SER A 92 -14.21 2.53 -4.20
N LEU A 93 -15.28 2.10 -3.52
CA LEU A 93 -16.60 1.92 -4.14
C LEU A 93 -17.18 3.24 -4.64
N VAL A 94 -17.07 4.31 -3.87
CA VAL A 94 -17.55 5.64 -4.28
C VAL A 94 -16.78 6.13 -5.51
N GLU A 95 -15.47 5.92 -5.55
CA GLU A 95 -14.64 6.23 -6.72
C GLU A 95 -15.12 5.45 -7.96
N TRP A 96 -15.29 4.13 -7.84
CA TRP A 96 -15.72 3.28 -8.95
C TRP A 96 -17.11 3.66 -9.47
N ILE A 97 -18.07 3.91 -8.58
CA ILE A 97 -19.41 4.35 -8.96
C ILE A 97 -19.35 5.69 -9.69
N GLY A 98 -18.53 6.62 -9.20
CA GLY A 98 -18.39 7.94 -9.84
C GLY A 98 -17.69 7.90 -11.21
N GLN A 99 -17.02 6.80 -11.54
CA GLN A 99 -16.32 6.61 -12.82
C GLN A 99 -17.03 5.63 -13.75
N CYS A 100 -18.18 5.09 -13.32
CA CYS A 100 -19.02 4.26 -14.15
C CYS A 100 -19.70 5.12 -15.24
N GLY A 101 -19.51 4.75 -16.50
CA GLY A 101 -20.14 5.44 -17.62
C GLY A 101 -21.62 5.08 -17.77
N ASP A 102 -22.31 5.76 -18.70
CA ASP A 102 -23.71 5.49 -19.02
C ASP A 102 -23.91 4.06 -19.57
N ASP A 103 -22.88 3.46 -20.11
CA ASP A 103 -22.83 2.07 -20.57
C ASP A 103 -22.63 1.04 -19.43
N LEU A 104 -22.69 1.49 -18.18
CA LEU A 104 -22.42 0.69 -16.96
C LEU A 104 -21.03 0.07 -16.92
N ARG A 105 -20.05 0.68 -17.59
CA ARG A 105 -18.67 0.23 -17.63
C ARG A 105 -17.72 1.26 -17.04
N ILE A 106 -16.61 0.78 -16.55
CA ILE A 106 -15.50 1.62 -16.09
C ILE A 106 -14.41 1.57 -17.16
N HIS A 107 -14.07 2.74 -17.71
CA HIS A 107 -13.06 2.92 -18.74
C HIS A 107 -11.75 3.44 -18.10
N GLY A 108 -11.04 2.56 -17.40
CA GLY A 108 -9.75 2.89 -16.77
C GLY A 108 -8.68 3.28 -17.78
N ARG A 109 -7.76 4.13 -17.38
CA ARG A 109 -6.64 4.59 -18.20
C ARG A 109 -5.34 3.97 -17.74
N ILE A 110 -4.47 3.64 -18.70
CA ILE A 110 -3.13 3.11 -18.44
C ILE A 110 -2.12 4.08 -19.05
N ASN A 111 -1.23 4.59 -18.20
CA ASN A 111 -0.04 5.31 -18.65
C ASN A 111 1.13 4.32 -18.70
N ASN A 112 1.64 4.04 -19.87
CA ASN A 112 2.65 3.00 -20.12
C ASN A 112 3.99 3.28 -19.42
N ILE A 113 4.33 4.54 -19.13
CA ILE A 113 5.55 4.94 -18.41
C ILE A 113 5.14 5.90 -17.27
N GLY A 114 4.14 5.51 -16.49
CA GLY A 114 3.58 6.36 -15.44
C GLY A 114 4.38 6.39 -14.13
N ALA A 115 5.22 5.37 -13.88
CA ALA A 115 6.09 5.30 -12.72
C ALA A 115 7.54 5.62 -13.10
N TRP A 116 8.29 6.25 -12.18
CA TRP A 116 9.73 6.53 -12.38
C TRP A 116 10.57 5.27 -12.61
N THR A 117 10.06 4.10 -12.23
CA THR A 117 10.67 2.78 -12.47
C THR A 117 10.43 2.25 -13.89
N GLY A 118 9.75 2.99 -14.77
CA GLY A 118 9.38 2.53 -16.12
C GLY A 118 8.14 1.62 -16.16
N ARG A 119 7.47 1.40 -15.01
CA ARG A 119 6.24 0.60 -14.96
C ARG A 119 5.04 1.41 -15.43
N CYS A 120 4.04 0.70 -15.95
CA CYS A 120 2.72 1.28 -16.19
C CYS A 120 2.09 1.79 -14.89
N ALA A 121 1.32 2.86 -14.98
CA ALA A 121 0.47 3.35 -13.91
C ALA A 121 -0.99 3.31 -14.36
N HIS A 122 -1.86 2.77 -13.52
CA HIS A 122 -3.30 2.76 -13.74
C HIS A 122 -3.91 4.02 -13.15
N LYS A 123 -4.89 4.59 -13.84
CA LYS A 123 -5.56 5.82 -13.45
C LYS A 123 -7.03 5.77 -13.85
N ASP A 124 -7.87 6.42 -13.07
CA ASP A 124 -9.28 6.71 -13.36
C ASP A 124 -10.13 5.45 -13.66
N PRO A 125 -10.21 4.44 -12.77
CA PRO A 125 -9.59 4.23 -11.48
C PRO A 125 -8.28 3.43 -11.54
N ASN A 126 -7.58 3.30 -10.40
CA ASN A 126 -6.42 2.42 -10.29
C ASN A 126 -6.85 0.95 -10.17
N THR A 127 -7.09 0.29 -11.30
CA THR A 127 -7.53 -1.11 -11.36
C THR A 127 -6.46 -2.12 -10.94
N ALA A 128 -5.19 -1.73 -10.86
CA ALA A 128 -4.12 -2.60 -10.37
C ALA A 128 -4.18 -2.85 -8.86
N ASN A 129 -4.88 -1.99 -8.11
CA ASN A 129 -4.94 -2.03 -6.64
C ASN A 129 -6.29 -2.51 -6.10
N ILE A 130 -7.05 -3.27 -6.88
CA ILE A 130 -8.27 -3.91 -6.39
C ILE A 130 -7.88 -4.94 -5.33
N SER A 131 -8.49 -4.84 -4.14
CA SER A 131 -8.21 -5.74 -3.03
C SER A 131 -8.36 -7.21 -3.42
N SER A 132 -7.38 -8.01 -3.07
CA SER A 132 -7.45 -9.46 -3.25
C SER A 132 -8.27 -10.10 -2.13
N PRO A 133 -9.05 -11.15 -2.41
CA PRO A 133 -9.72 -11.93 -1.37
C PRO A 133 -8.75 -12.38 -0.29
N PHE A 134 -9.16 -12.29 0.95
CA PHE A 134 -8.36 -12.77 2.08
C PHE A 134 -8.46 -14.29 2.18
N HIS A 135 -7.31 -14.95 2.21
CA HIS A 135 -7.21 -16.39 2.37
C HIS A 135 -6.59 -16.74 3.73
N GLY A 136 -7.22 -17.65 4.45
CA GLY A 136 -6.74 -18.12 5.74
C GLY A 136 -7.60 -17.71 6.94
N GLN A 137 -7.01 -17.83 8.13
CA GLN A 137 -7.68 -17.44 9.38
C GLN A 137 -7.29 -16.00 9.75
N PRO A 138 -8.25 -15.12 10.07
CA PRO A 138 -7.98 -13.78 10.54
C PRO A 138 -7.12 -13.80 11.80
N LYS A 139 -6.07 -12.97 11.82
CA LYS A 139 -5.19 -12.77 12.98
C LYS A 139 -5.30 -11.35 13.57
N SER A 140 -6.05 -10.49 12.93
CA SER A 140 -6.25 -9.11 13.34
C SER A 140 -7.66 -8.63 13.01
N ALA A 141 -8.09 -7.54 13.64
CA ALA A 141 -9.37 -6.90 13.33
C ALA A 141 -9.45 -6.44 11.86
N VAL A 142 -8.32 -6.12 11.24
CA VAL A 142 -8.22 -5.80 9.81
C VAL A 142 -8.50 -7.04 8.95
N ASP A 143 -7.94 -8.19 9.32
CA ASP A 143 -8.13 -9.44 8.57
C ASP A 143 -9.59 -9.92 8.60
N GLU A 144 -10.30 -9.66 9.70
CA GLU A 144 -11.74 -9.94 9.79
C GLU A 144 -12.53 -9.16 8.74
N VAL A 145 -12.24 -7.86 8.60
CA VAL A 145 -12.86 -7.01 7.58
C VAL A 145 -12.51 -7.51 6.17
N LYS A 146 -11.24 -7.83 5.92
CA LYS A 146 -10.79 -8.35 4.63
C LYS A 146 -11.49 -9.64 4.25
N LYS A 147 -11.59 -10.58 5.19
CA LYS A 147 -12.26 -11.85 4.98
C LYS A 147 -13.73 -11.67 4.61
N GLN A 148 -14.39 -10.72 5.24
CA GLN A 148 -15.81 -10.47 5.03
C GLN A 148 -16.10 -9.70 3.73
N PHE A 149 -15.28 -8.71 3.37
CA PHE A 149 -15.63 -7.72 2.33
C PHE A 149 -14.81 -7.81 1.06
N ASP A 150 -13.52 -8.21 1.10
CA ASP A 150 -12.65 -8.10 -0.08
C ASP A 150 -13.05 -9.03 -1.22
N VAL A 151 -13.64 -10.18 -0.94
CA VAL A 151 -14.21 -11.06 -1.96
C VAL A 151 -15.35 -10.38 -2.72
N HIS A 152 -16.22 -9.64 -2.02
CA HIS A 152 -17.33 -8.92 -2.64
C HIS A 152 -16.87 -7.74 -3.46
N LEU A 153 -15.87 -6.99 -2.99
CA LEU A 153 -15.27 -5.90 -3.75
C LEU A 153 -14.69 -6.37 -5.09
N ARG A 154 -13.98 -7.49 -5.06
CA ARG A 154 -13.41 -8.05 -6.28
C ARG A 154 -14.48 -8.60 -7.23
N SER A 155 -15.56 -9.16 -6.72
CA SER A 155 -16.66 -9.68 -7.53
C SER A 155 -17.51 -8.59 -8.21
N CYS A 156 -17.34 -7.31 -7.80
CA CYS A 156 -17.94 -6.19 -8.54
C CYS A 156 -17.32 -6.00 -9.95
N TRP A 157 -16.09 -6.51 -10.15
CA TRP A 157 -15.41 -6.44 -11.44
C TRP A 157 -15.73 -7.68 -12.25
N THR A 158 -16.65 -7.51 -13.21
CA THR A 158 -17.16 -8.59 -14.03
C THR A 158 -17.21 -8.17 -15.51
N VAL A 159 -17.54 -9.10 -16.36
CA VAL A 159 -17.77 -8.90 -17.79
C VAL A 159 -19.22 -9.26 -18.13
N PRO A 160 -19.78 -8.85 -19.29
CA PRO A 160 -21.07 -9.29 -19.75
C PRO A 160 -21.21 -10.82 -19.73
N SER A 161 -22.44 -11.32 -19.61
CA SER A 161 -22.74 -12.75 -19.46
C SER A 161 -22.30 -13.63 -20.64
N ASP A 162 -22.08 -13.01 -21.79
CA ASP A 162 -21.60 -13.65 -23.04
C ASP A 162 -20.07 -13.58 -23.20
N SER A 163 -19.36 -13.07 -22.20
CA SER A 163 -17.94 -12.78 -22.27
C SER A 163 -17.18 -13.48 -21.11
N TRP A 164 -15.88 -13.64 -21.28
CA TRP A 164 -14.99 -14.22 -20.29
C TRP A 164 -13.92 -13.21 -19.86
N LEU A 165 -13.66 -13.12 -18.57
CA LEU A 165 -12.49 -12.41 -18.04
C LEU A 165 -11.30 -13.38 -18.00
N VAL A 166 -10.35 -13.21 -18.90
CA VAL A 166 -9.13 -14.03 -18.95
C VAL A 166 -7.99 -13.25 -18.33
N GLY A 167 -7.38 -13.81 -17.28
CA GLY A 167 -6.20 -13.24 -16.62
C GLY A 167 -5.00 -14.13 -16.83
N THR A 168 -3.86 -13.53 -17.22
CA THR A 168 -2.56 -14.20 -17.28
C THR A 168 -1.54 -13.38 -16.52
N ASP A 169 -0.71 -14.04 -15.73
CA ASP A 169 0.41 -13.40 -15.02
C ASP A 169 1.70 -14.18 -15.31
N ALA A 170 2.77 -13.45 -15.60
CA ALA A 170 4.06 -14.07 -15.86
C ALA A 170 4.82 -14.24 -14.54
N ASP A 171 4.92 -15.47 -14.08
CA ASP A 171 5.61 -15.81 -12.85
C ASP A 171 7.07 -15.35 -12.86
N GLY A 172 7.44 -14.55 -11.85
CA GLY A 172 8.80 -14.08 -11.65
C GLY A 172 9.37 -13.24 -12.80
N ILE A 173 8.55 -12.55 -13.61
CA ILE A 173 8.98 -11.84 -14.84
C ILE A 173 10.18 -10.93 -14.62
N GLN A 174 10.26 -10.24 -13.48
CA GLN A 174 11.37 -9.31 -13.16
C GLN A 174 12.71 -10.06 -13.06
N LEU A 175 12.71 -11.22 -12.40
CA LEU A 175 13.90 -12.06 -12.26
C LEU A 175 14.27 -12.69 -13.60
N ARG A 176 13.29 -13.07 -14.41
CA ARG A 176 13.50 -13.64 -15.74
C ARG A 176 14.09 -12.61 -16.71
N VAL A 177 13.56 -11.39 -16.72
CA VAL A 177 14.13 -10.29 -17.53
C VAL A 177 15.53 -9.91 -17.06
N LEU A 178 15.78 -9.88 -15.75
CA LEU A 178 17.12 -9.65 -15.22
C LEU A 178 18.08 -10.78 -15.63
N ALA A 179 17.66 -12.04 -15.57
CA ALA A 179 18.45 -13.19 -15.98
C ALA A 179 18.82 -13.13 -17.46
N ASP A 180 17.87 -12.80 -18.34
CA ASP A 180 18.11 -12.60 -19.77
C ASP A 180 19.10 -11.46 -20.03
N TYR A 181 18.93 -10.33 -19.33
CA TYR A 181 19.85 -9.19 -19.44
C TYR A 181 21.27 -9.52 -18.99
N LEU A 182 21.43 -10.18 -17.85
CA LEU A 182 22.73 -10.60 -17.32
C LEU A 182 23.41 -11.62 -18.23
N TRP A 183 22.66 -12.56 -18.78
CA TRP A 183 23.17 -13.52 -19.72
C TRP A 183 23.69 -12.86 -21.01
N ARG A 184 22.90 -11.98 -21.62
CA ARG A 184 23.27 -11.35 -22.91
C ARG A 184 24.41 -10.35 -22.81
N HIS A 185 24.56 -9.69 -21.69
CA HIS A 185 25.51 -8.57 -21.55
C HIS A 185 26.68 -8.83 -20.61
N PHE A 186 26.61 -9.87 -19.80
CA PHE A 186 27.64 -10.17 -18.78
C PHE A 186 28.03 -11.65 -18.71
N ASP A 187 27.64 -12.47 -19.68
CA ASP A 187 27.89 -13.92 -19.74
C ASP A 187 27.51 -14.68 -18.45
N ALA A 188 26.53 -14.15 -17.69
CA ALA A 188 26.09 -14.71 -16.41
C ALA A 188 25.01 -15.79 -16.62
N ASP A 189 25.36 -16.86 -17.35
CA ASP A 189 24.48 -17.98 -17.70
C ASP A 189 24.00 -18.78 -16.48
N GLN A 190 24.83 -18.88 -15.42
CA GLN A 190 24.48 -19.60 -14.18
C GLN A 190 23.24 -19.06 -13.51
N TYR A 191 23.07 -17.73 -13.48
CA TYR A 191 21.88 -17.10 -12.92
C TYR A 191 20.63 -17.40 -13.76
N ALA A 192 20.75 -17.31 -15.07
CA ALA A 192 19.66 -17.65 -15.99
C ALA A 192 19.24 -19.12 -15.83
N GLN A 193 20.20 -20.05 -15.74
CA GLN A 193 19.93 -21.47 -15.52
C GLN A 193 19.27 -21.74 -14.17
N ALA A 194 19.67 -21.03 -13.08
CA ALA A 194 19.05 -21.17 -11.77
C ALA A 194 17.57 -20.73 -11.79
N ILE A 195 17.27 -19.61 -12.43
CA ILE A 195 15.88 -19.10 -12.58
C ILE A 195 15.04 -20.06 -13.43
N MET A 196 15.59 -20.60 -14.52
CA MET A 196 14.88 -21.55 -15.40
C MET A 196 14.61 -22.89 -14.71
N LYS A 197 15.46 -23.31 -13.79
CA LYS A 197 15.30 -24.57 -13.01
C LYS A 197 14.42 -24.39 -11.76
N GLY A 198 13.92 -23.19 -11.50
CA GLY A 198 13.04 -22.92 -10.35
C GLY A 198 13.72 -23.00 -8.99
N LYS A 199 15.02 -22.70 -8.92
CA LYS A 199 15.79 -22.67 -7.67
C LYS A 199 16.00 -21.25 -7.17
#